data_0e686bf534efbb726a562d9253548172
#
_entry.id   0e686bf534efbb726a562d9253548172
#
_cell.length_a   1.000
_cell.length_b   1.000
_cell.length_c   1.000
_cell.angle_alpha   90.00
_cell.angle_beta   90.00
_cell.angle_gamma   90.00
#
_symmetry.space_group_name_H-M   'P 1'
#
loop_
_entity.id
_entity.type
_entity.pdbx_description
1 polymer ?
#
loop_
_entity_poly.entity_id
_entity_poly.type
_entity_poly.pdbx_seq_one_letter_code
_entity_poly.pdbx_strand_id
1 'polypeptide(L)'
;QMDYALDMGINFFDTAEMYAVPPRKETQGSTEKIIGSWFKERKSRDKVILATKVSGRSPLNWLRDKKQPTEQSKDQILEAIDKSLSRLGIDYIDLYQLHWPDRPMNLFGGSINYEHIDQPSNEIDEILDSLNDLVKMGKIRYIGLSNETPWGTMKFLHHSNISSTPRVQSIQNAYNLLNRTFEIGGSEIAHREDVGLLAYSPLAQGYLTGKYQNGKLPKGSRKELFNRLQRYEGPYAEAVSYTHLTLPTTSPV
;
A
#
# COMPACT_ATOMS: atom_id res chain seq x y z
N GLN A 1 7.33 -14.36 -13.79
CA GLN A 1 7.83 -13.60 -12.62
C GLN A 1 7.32 -14.21 -11.31
N MET A 2 6.01 -14.47 -11.17
CA MET A 2 5.45 -15.07 -9.94
C MET A 2 5.98 -16.46 -9.66
N ASP A 3 6.14 -17.32 -10.68
CA ASP A 3 6.77 -18.63 -10.51
C ASP A 3 8.20 -18.49 -10.00
N TYR A 4 9.00 -17.63 -10.63
CA TYR A 4 10.37 -17.36 -10.21
C TYR A 4 10.46 -16.80 -8.79
N ALA A 5 9.53 -15.92 -8.39
CA ALA A 5 9.48 -15.39 -7.03
C ALA A 5 9.30 -16.53 -6.00
N LEU A 6 8.34 -17.45 -6.24
CA LEU A 6 8.14 -18.59 -5.36
C LEU A 6 9.36 -19.53 -5.32
N ASP A 7 9.99 -19.79 -6.46
CA ASP A 7 11.20 -20.64 -6.55
C ASP A 7 12.35 -20.04 -5.74
N MET A 8 12.39 -18.70 -5.63
CA MET A 8 13.37 -17.96 -4.81
C MET A 8 12.92 -17.72 -3.36
N GLY A 9 11.82 -18.33 -2.92
CA GLY A 9 11.31 -18.22 -1.55
C GLY A 9 10.52 -16.94 -1.26
N ILE A 10 10.19 -16.14 -2.27
CA ILE A 10 9.37 -14.91 -2.10
C ILE A 10 7.90 -15.32 -2.26
N ASN A 11 7.17 -15.35 -1.16
CA ASN A 11 5.79 -15.80 -1.12
C ASN A 11 4.76 -14.74 -0.64
N PHE A 12 5.19 -13.53 -0.35
CA PHE A 12 4.29 -12.43 0.02
C PHE A 12 3.99 -11.57 -1.22
N PHE A 13 2.75 -11.59 -1.70
CA PHE A 13 2.31 -10.89 -2.90
C PHE A 13 1.32 -9.79 -2.53
N ASP A 14 1.62 -8.57 -2.98
CA ASP A 14 0.83 -7.37 -2.67
C ASP A 14 0.18 -6.80 -3.93
N THR A 15 -1.11 -6.54 -3.85
CA THR A 15 -1.91 -5.91 -4.91
C THR A 15 -2.91 -4.90 -4.34
N ALA A 16 -3.86 -4.41 -5.12
CA ALA A 16 -4.96 -3.56 -4.68
C ALA A 16 -6.13 -3.59 -5.68
N GLU A 17 -7.35 -3.33 -5.20
CA GLU A 17 -8.55 -3.28 -6.05
C GLU A 17 -8.43 -2.30 -7.22
N MET A 18 -7.71 -1.20 -7.01
CA MET A 18 -7.56 -0.14 -8.01
C MET A 18 -6.44 -0.38 -9.03
N TYR A 19 -5.56 -1.37 -8.80
CA TYR A 19 -4.41 -1.58 -9.71
C TYR A 19 -4.84 -2.15 -11.07
N ALA A 20 -4.13 -1.78 -12.19
CA ALA A 20 -2.76 -1.26 -12.27
C ALA A 20 -2.63 0.26 -11.98
N VAL A 21 -1.36 0.72 -11.83
CA VAL A 21 -0.98 2.14 -11.70
C VAL A 21 -0.30 2.59 -13.02
N PRO A 22 -0.68 3.75 -13.59
CA PRO A 22 -1.66 4.73 -13.13
C PRO A 22 -3.09 4.18 -13.11
N PRO A 23 -3.91 4.57 -12.11
CA PRO A 23 -5.28 4.05 -12.01
C PRO A 23 -6.13 4.56 -13.18
N ARG A 24 -6.79 3.62 -13.85
CA ARG A 24 -7.71 3.88 -14.97
C ARG A 24 -8.88 2.91 -14.86
N LYS A 25 -10.05 3.34 -15.30
CA LYS A 25 -11.25 2.50 -15.31
C LYS A 25 -11.05 1.20 -16.11
N GLU A 26 -10.35 1.29 -17.23
CA GLU A 26 -10.13 0.19 -18.18
C GLU A 26 -9.18 -0.88 -17.62
N THR A 27 -8.25 -0.49 -16.73
CA THR A 27 -7.24 -1.38 -16.16
C THR A 27 -7.49 -1.74 -14.71
N GLN A 28 -8.59 -1.26 -14.15
CA GLN A 28 -8.97 -1.52 -12.76
C GLN A 28 -9.12 -3.02 -12.48
N GLY A 29 -8.49 -3.48 -11.40
CA GLY A 29 -8.53 -4.87 -10.97
C GLY A 29 -7.74 -5.84 -11.85
N SER A 30 -7.01 -5.35 -12.86
CA SER A 30 -6.24 -6.22 -13.77
C SER A 30 -5.17 -7.02 -13.05
N THR A 31 -4.50 -6.44 -12.03
CA THR A 31 -3.47 -7.16 -11.28
C THR A 31 -4.06 -8.29 -10.44
N GLU A 32 -5.22 -8.09 -9.82
CA GLU A 32 -5.92 -9.16 -9.10
C GLU A 32 -6.39 -10.26 -10.06
N LYS A 33 -6.90 -9.92 -11.26
CA LYS A 33 -7.27 -10.91 -12.28
C LYS A 33 -6.09 -11.72 -12.75
N ILE A 34 -4.92 -11.10 -12.95
CA ILE A 34 -3.69 -11.80 -13.36
C ILE A 34 -3.25 -12.77 -12.26
N ILE A 35 -3.24 -12.34 -10.99
CA ILE A 35 -2.91 -13.21 -9.85
C ILE A 35 -3.91 -14.37 -9.74
N GLY A 36 -5.21 -14.08 -9.87
CA GLY A 36 -6.27 -15.10 -9.84
C GLY A 36 -6.11 -16.15 -10.95
N SER A 37 -5.80 -15.73 -12.17
CA SER A 37 -5.52 -16.63 -13.29
C SER A 37 -4.30 -17.52 -13.00
N TRP A 38 -3.26 -16.95 -12.42
CA TRP A 38 -2.06 -17.67 -12.02
C TRP A 38 -2.33 -18.69 -10.89
N PHE A 39 -3.13 -18.32 -9.88
CA PHE A 39 -3.55 -19.24 -8.83
C PHE A 39 -4.30 -20.45 -9.40
N LYS A 40 -5.24 -20.21 -10.31
CA LYS A 40 -6.03 -21.24 -10.97
C LYS A 40 -5.14 -22.20 -11.79
N GLU A 41 -4.20 -21.64 -12.55
CA GLU A 41 -3.31 -22.39 -13.43
C GLU A 41 -2.28 -23.20 -12.64
N ARG A 42 -1.66 -22.60 -11.63
CA ARG A 42 -0.55 -23.22 -10.87
C ARG A 42 -1.00 -23.94 -9.61
N LYS A 43 -2.26 -23.81 -9.19
CA LYS A 43 -2.78 -24.33 -7.91
C LYS A 43 -1.89 -23.93 -6.74
N SER A 44 -1.52 -22.63 -6.68
CA SER A 44 -0.48 -22.10 -5.79
C SER A 44 -1.03 -21.20 -4.68
N ARG A 45 -2.35 -21.11 -4.51
CA ARG A 45 -2.96 -20.21 -3.51
C ARG A 45 -2.45 -20.45 -2.09
N ASP A 46 -2.28 -21.69 -1.71
CA ASP A 46 -1.81 -22.14 -0.39
C ASP A 46 -0.31 -21.85 -0.12
N LYS A 47 0.44 -21.54 -1.17
CA LYS A 47 1.87 -21.20 -1.09
C LYS A 47 2.12 -19.71 -0.92
N VAL A 48 1.09 -18.87 -1.02
CA VAL A 48 1.20 -17.41 -1.08
C VAL A 48 0.46 -16.77 0.07
N ILE A 49 1.12 -15.81 0.72
CA ILE A 49 0.50 -14.81 1.59
C ILE A 49 0.06 -13.67 0.67
N LEU A 50 -1.24 -13.54 0.45
CA LEU A 50 -1.80 -12.54 -0.44
C LEU A 50 -2.31 -11.33 0.31
N ALA A 51 -1.79 -10.16 -0.04
CA ALA A 51 -2.29 -8.87 0.40
C ALA A 51 -3.02 -8.15 -0.72
N THR A 52 -4.19 -7.58 -0.44
CA THR A 52 -4.85 -6.59 -1.30
C THR A 52 -5.43 -5.45 -0.48
N LYS A 53 -6.01 -4.43 -1.15
CA LYS A 53 -6.35 -3.18 -0.47
C LYS A 53 -7.68 -2.63 -0.95
N VAL A 54 -8.44 -2.05 -0.01
CA VAL A 54 -9.60 -1.19 -0.30
C VAL A 54 -9.18 0.27 -0.37
N SER A 55 -9.66 0.99 -1.36
CA SER A 55 -9.39 2.41 -1.54
C SER A 55 -10.01 3.26 -0.42
N GLY A 56 -9.28 4.25 0.07
CA GLY A 56 -9.80 5.28 0.96
C GLY A 56 -10.65 6.31 0.19
N ARG A 57 -11.00 7.41 0.86
CA ARG A 57 -11.80 8.47 0.25
C ARG A 57 -11.12 9.07 -0.97
N SER A 58 -11.86 9.12 -2.09
CA SER A 58 -11.37 9.72 -3.33
C SER A 58 -12.52 9.97 -4.32
N PRO A 59 -12.33 10.84 -5.33
CA PRO A 59 -13.33 11.07 -6.38
C PRO A 59 -13.46 9.92 -7.39
N LEU A 60 -12.76 8.81 -7.22
CA LEU A 60 -12.79 7.66 -8.13
C LEU A 60 -14.14 6.95 -8.06
N ASN A 61 -15.06 7.33 -8.93
CA ASN A 61 -16.45 6.83 -8.92
C ASN A 61 -16.68 5.54 -9.70
N TRP A 62 -15.66 5.03 -10.38
CA TRP A 62 -15.74 3.81 -11.20
C TRP A 62 -15.37 2.53 -10.45
N LEU A 63 -14.92 2.65 -9.18
CA LEU A 63 -14.60 1.50 -8.33
C LEU A 63 -15.84 0.86 -7.71
N ARG A 64 -16.94 1.61 -7.59
CA ARG A 64 -18.20 1.18 -6.95
C ARG A 64 -19.35 1.07 -7.95
N ASP A 65 -20.26 0.12 -7.72
CA ASP A 65 -21.39 -0.14 -8.63
C ASP A 65 -22.32 1.07 -8.76
N LYS A 66 -22.56 1.76 -7.65
CA LYS A 66 -23.37 2.98 -7.62
C LYS A 66 -22.71 4.19 -8.26
N LYS A 67 -21.49 4.04 -8.82
CA LYS A 67 -20.70 5.12 -9.45
C LYS A 67 -20.53 6.34 -8.54
N GLN A 68 -20.34 6.09 -7.26
CA GLN A 68 -20.10 7.11 -6.23
C GLN A 68 -18.61 7.19 -5.87
N PRO A 69 -18.14 8.34 -5.34
CA PRO A 69 -16.79 8.47 -4.79
C PRO A 69 -16.47 7.34 -3.81
N THR A 70 -15.20 6.93 -3.76
CA THR A 70 -14.80 5.92 -2.78
C THR A 70 -14.72 6.51 -1.38
N GLU A 71 -15.10 5.69 -0.41
CA GLU A 71 -14.95 5.92 1.02
C GLU A 71 -14.88 4.58 1.75
N GLN A 72 -14.54 4.59 3.03
CA GLN A 72 -14.44 3.38 3.84
C GLN A 72 -15.70 3.15 4.70
N SER A 73 -16.88 3.42 4.15
CA SER A 73 -18.14 2.99 4.78
C SER A 73 -18.29 1.47 4.71
N LYS A 74 -19.05 0.89 5.65
CA LYS A 74 -19.29 -0.56 5.73
C LYS A 74 -19.70 -1.15 4.38
N ASP A 75 -20.69 -0.54 3.72
CA ASP A 75 -21.21 -1.03 2.43
C ASP A 75 -20.11 -1.06 1.35
N GLN A 76 -19.27 -0.03 1.28
CA GLN A 76 -18.20 0.05 0.29
C GLN A 76 -17.04 -0.90 0.59
N ILE A 77 -16.72 -1.14 1.87
CA ILE A 77 -15.73 -2.16 2.27
C ILE A 77 -16.22 -3.55 1.89
N LEU A 78 -17.50 -3.88 2.16
CA LEU A 78 -18.10 -5.17 1.78
C LEU A 78 -18.14 -5.35 0.26
N GLU A 79 -18.54 -4.33 -0.50
CA GLU A 79 -18.53 -4.36 -1.96
C GLU A 79 -17.09 -4.58 -2.51
N ALA A 80 -16.12 -3.88 -1.94
CA ALA A 80 -14.73 -3.95 -2.40
C ALA A 80 -14.12 -5.34 -2.22
N ILE A 81 -14.30 -5.95 -1.02
CA ILE A 81 -13.76 -7.29 -0.75
C ILE A 81 -14.41 -8.35 -1.64
N ASP A 82 -15.73 -8.31 -1.85
CA ASP A 82 -16.43 -9.28 -2.69
C ASP A 82 -15.95 -9.22 -4.15
N LYS A 83 -15.76 -8.01 -4.66
CA LYS A 83 -15.18 -7.80 -5.98
C LYS A 83 -13.72 -8.27 -6.08
N SER A 84 -12.91 -8.05 -5.05
CA SER A 84 -11.52 -8.53 -5.02
C SER A 84 -11.45 -10.06 -4.97
N LEU A 85 -12.22 -10.72 -4.10
CA LEU A 85 -12.32 -12.18 -4.04
C LEU A 85 -12.76 -12.77 -5.38
N SER A 86 -13.76 -12.16 -6.02
CA SER A 86 -14.24 -12.57 -7.34
C SER A 86 -13.16 -12.46 -8.43
N ARG A 87 -12.41 -11.34 -8.48
CA ARG A 87 -11.32 -11.14 -9.46
C ARG A 87 -10.16 -12.11 -9.25
N LEU A 88 -9.86 -12.41 -8.00
CA LEU A 88 -8.80 -13.34 -7.59
C LEU A 88 -9.20 -14.81 -7.72
N GLY A 89 -10.52 -15.11 -7.73
CA GLY A 89 -11.06 -16.48 -7.77
C GLY A 89 -10.71 -17.28 -6.52
N ILE A 90 -10.77 -16.68 -5.35
CA ILE A 90 -10.42 -17.25 -4.05
C ILE A 90 -11.46 -16.89 -3.00
N ASP A 91 -11.46 -17.61 -1.87
CA ASP A 91 -12.45 -17.45 -0.80
C ASP A 91 -11.99 -16.50 0.32
N TYR A 92 -10.69 -16.27 0.45
CA TYR A 92 -10.15 -15.40 1.51
C TYR A 92 -8.86 -14.68 1.09
N ILE A 93 -8.62 -13.52 1.72
CA ILE A 93 -7.39 -12.72 1.65
C ILE A 93 -6.60 -12.90 2.95
N ASP A 94 -5.27 -13.06 2.87
CA ASP A 94 -4.45 -13.17 4.09
C ASP A 94 -4.30 -11.82 4.79
N LEU A 95 -3.98 -10.75 4.06
CA LEU A 95 -3.85 -9.39 4.61
C LEU A 95 -4.70 -8.40 3.82
N TYR A 96 -5.74 -7.85 4.44
CA TYR A 96 -6.56 -6.81 3.83
C TYR A 96 -6.19 -5.45 4.36
N GLN A 97 -5.81 -4.52 3.48
CA GLN A 97 -5.25 -3.24 3.87
C GLN A 97 -6.19 -2.09 3.51
N LEU A 98 -6.28 -1.10 4.39
CA LEU A 98 -6.82 0.21 4.05
C LEU A 98 -5.75 0.97 3.24
N HIS A 99 -6.03 1.23 1.94
CA HIS A 99 -5.01 1.72 0.99
C HIS A 99 -4.50 3.12 1.32
N TRP A 100 -5.37 3.96 1.86
CA TRP A 100 -5.10 5.25 2.49
C TRP A 100 -6.26 5.62 3.41
N PRO A 101 -6.05 6.53 4.38
CA PRO A 101 -7.11 6.96 5.30
C PRO A 101 -8.36 7.49 4.61
N ASP A 102 -9.51 7.27 5.24
CA ASP A 102 -10.77 7.86 4.79
C ASP A 102 -10.85 9.35 5.09
N ARG A 103 -10.26 9.77 6.20
CA ARG A 103 -10.20 11.18 6.56
C ARG A 103 -9.31 11.97 5.58
N PRO A 104 -9.69 13.22 5.25
CA PRO A 104 -8.91 14.05 4.36
C PRO A 104 -7.56 14.41 5.01
N MET A 105 -6.50 14.22 4.26
CA MET A 105 -5.15 14.52 4.69
C MET A 105 -4.20 14.61 3.51
N ASN A 106 -3.01 15.15 3.74
CA ASN A 106 -1.96 15.23 2.74
C ASN A 106 -1.34 13.84 2.52
N LEU A 107 -1.67 13.21 1.40
CA LEU A 107 -1.29 11.84 1.09
C LEU A 107 -0.14 11.75 0.09
N PHE A 108 0.52 10.60 0.08
CA PHE A 108 1.52 10.22 -0.93
C PHE A 108 2.74 11.13 -1.01
N GLY A 109 3.04 11.84 0.09
CA GLY A 109 4.25 12.66 0.19
C GLY A 109 4.19 13.96 -0.61
N GLY A 110 3.01 14.54 -0.77
CA GLY A 110 2.82 15.85 -1.40
C GLY A 110 3.42 16.98 -0.56
N SER A 111 3.37 16.89 0.75
CA SER A 111 4.00 17.81 1.70
C SER A 111 4.30 17.08 3.01
N ILE A 112 5.33 17.52 3.72
CA ILE A 112 5.60 17.09 5.11
C ILE A 112 4.82 17.93 6.12
N ASN A 113 4.21 19.03 5.68
CA ASN A 113 3.46 19.92 6.56
C ASN A 113 2.06 19.34 6.82
N TYR A 114 1.64 19.38 8.06
CA TYR A 114 0.26 19.08 8.43
C TYR A 114 -0.63 20.27 8.08
N GLU A 115 -1.72 19.97 7.37
CA GLU A 115 -2.80 20.90 7.12
C GLU A 115 -4.10 20.25 7.55
N HIS A 116 -4.83 20.92 8.45
CA HIS A 116 -6.11 20.41 8.91
C HIS A 116 -7.18 20.69 7.85
N ILE A 117 -7.87 19.64 7.42
CA ILE A 117 -8.97 19.74 6.46
C ILE A 117 -10.24 19.26 7.18
N ASP A 118 -11.12 20.20 7.47
CA ASP A 118 -12.40 19.94 8.14
C ASP A 118 -13.42 19.43 7.11
N GLN A 119 -13.45 18.12 6.92
CA GLN A 119 -14.43 17.44 6.06
C GLN A 119 -14.90 16.14 6.73
N PRO A 120 -16.17 15.75 6.52
CA PRO A 120 -16.69 14.50 7.06
C PRO A 120 -15.88 13.28 6.56
N SER A 121 -15.68 12.32 7.45
CA SER A 121 -15.08 11.02 7.18
C SER A 121 -15.76 9.93 8.00
N ASN A 122 -15.60 8.67 7.59
CA ASN A 122 -16.01 7.56 8.43
C ASN A 122 -15.08 7.46 9.64
N GLU A 123 -15.63 7.17 10.81
CA GLU A 123 -14.86 7.03 12.03
C GLU A 123 -14.01 5.74 12.03
N ILE A 124 -12.88 5.80 12.70
CA ILE A 124 -11.92 4.67 12.72
C ILE A 124 -12.51 3.42 13.37
N ASP A 125 -13.32 3.56 14.40
CA ASP A 125 -14.01 2.46 15.07
C ASP A 125 -15.04 1.78 14.14
N GLU A 126 -15.84 2.55 13.41
CA GLU A 126 -16.80 2.02 12.43
C GLU A 126 -16.11 1.27 11.28
N ILE A 127 -14.98 1.80 10.81
CA ILE A 127 -14.14 1.13 9.81
C ILE A 127 -13.60 -0.18 10.37
N LEU A 128 -13.09 -0.17 11.59
CA LEU A 128 -12.52 -1.35 12.24
C LEU A 128 -13.60 -2.42 12.52
N ASP A 129 -14.80 -2.02 12.91
CA ASP A 129 -15.96 -2.93 13.07
C ASP A 129 -16.33 -3.59 11.75
N SER A 130 -16.29 -2.84 10.65
CA SER A 130 -16.53 -3.39 9.30
C SER A 130 -15.48 -4.42 8.91
N LEU A 131 -14.20 -4.19 9.23
CA LEU A 131 -13.12 -5.16 9.01
C LEU A 131 -13.26 -6.38 9.94
N ASN A 132 -13.72 -6.19 11.17
CA ASN A 132 -14.00 -7.29 12.10
C ASN A 132 -15.09 -8.22 11.57
N ASP A 133 -16.14 -7.67 10.97
CA ASP A 133 -17.16 -8.48 10.32
C ASP A 133 -16.57 -9.34 9.19
N LEU A 134 -15.64 -8.80 8.38
CA LEU A 134 -14.94 -9.56 7.34
C LEU A 134 -14.09 -10.71 7.90
N VAL A 135 -13.42 -10.49 9.04
CA VAL A 135 -12.68 -11.55 9.74
C VAL A 135 -13.63 -12.64 10.25
N LYS A 136 -14.74 -12.26 10.88
CA LYS A 136 -15.78 -13.20 11.36
C LYS A 136 -16.41 -14.00 10.22
N MET A 137 -16.59 -13.39 9.05
CA MET A 137 -17.07 -14.07 7.83
C MET A 137 -16.02 -14.98 7.19
N GLY A 138 -14.77 -14.95 7.65
CA GLY A 138 -13.66 -15.71 7.07
C GLY A 138 -13.16 -15.18 5.72
N LYS A 139 -13.59 -13.99 5.29
CA LYS A 139 -13.17 -13.37 4.02
C LYS A 139 -11.76 -12.79 4.08
N ILE A 140 -11.31 -12.36 5.26
CA ILE A 140 -9.95 -11.88 5.50
C ILE A 140 -9.39 -12.53 6.78
N ARG A 141 -8.07 -12.69 6.85
CA ARG A 141 -7.39 -13.22 8.05
C ARG A 141 -6.85 -12.12 8.94
N TYR A 142 -6.14 -11.17 8.34
CA TYR A 142 -5.46 -10.08 9.04
C TYR A 142 -5.78 -8.75 8.39
N ILE A 143 -5.65 -7.67 9.17
CA ILE A 143 -5.83 -6.30 8.70
C ILE A 143 -4.52 -5.55 8.74
N GLY A 144 -4.35 -4.62 7.79
CA GLY A 144 -3.22 -3.71 7.69
C GLY A 144 -3.65 -2.30 7.30
N LEU A 145 -2.75 -1.37 7.51
CA LEU A 145 -2.91 0.03 7.10
C LEU A 145 -1.95 0.35 5.96
N SER A 146 -2.25 1.40 5.21
CA SER A 146 -1.31 1.95 4.23
C SER A 146 -1.47 3.48 4.16
N ASN A 147 -0.36 4.18 3.95
CA ASN A 147 -0.32 5.65 3.93
C ASN A 147 -0.92 6.29 5.19
N GLU A 148 -0.89 5.57 6.30
CA GLU A 148 -1.45 6.03 7.56
C GLU A 148 -0.42 6.85 8.35
N THR A 149 -0.90 7.74 9.21
CA THR A 149 -0.08 8.54 10.11
C THR A 149 0.16 7.83 11.44
N PRO A 150 1.16 8.28 12.22
CA PRO A 150 1.33 7.82 13.60
C PRO A 150 0.05 7.94 14.45
N TRP A 151 -0.65 9.07 14.33
CA TRP A 151 -1.91 9.29 15.06
C TRP A 151 -2.98 8.25 14.69
N GLY A 152 -3.24 8.07 13.39
CA GLY A 152 -4.26 7.11 12.95
C GLY A 152 -3.88 5.67 13.30
N THR A 153 -2.61 5.30 13.14
CA THR A 153 -2.12 3.98 13.55
C THR A 153 -2.41 3.71 15.03
N MET A 154 -2.07 4.66 15.92
CA MET A 154 -2.35 4.51 17.35
C MET A 154 -3.85 4.49 17.66
N LYS A 155 -4.68 5.22 16.89
CA LYS A 155 -6.14 5.15 17.04
C LYS A 155 -6.68 3.75 16.72
N PHE A 156 -6.28 3.16 15.60
CA PHE A 156 -6.66 1.78 15.25
C PHE A 156 -6.22 0.78 16.33
N LEU A 157 -4.99 0.88 16.82
CA LEU A 157 -4.46 0.01 17.86
C LEU A 157 -5.23 0.18 19.18
N HIS A 158 -5.52 1.42 19.58
CA HIS A 158 -6.30 1.70 20.78
C HIS A 158 -7.71 1.09 20.70
N HIS A 159 -8.42 1.29 19.59
CA HIS A 159 -9.76 0.71 19.40
C HIS A 159 -9.72 -0.82 19.41
N SER A 160 -8.71 -1.43 18.78
CA SER A 160 -8.55 -2.90 18.84
C SER A 160 -8.41 -3.42 20.27
N ASN A 161 -7.67 -2.71 21.11
CA ASN A 161 -7.41 -3.12 22.49
C ASN A 161 -8.67 -3.02 23.39
N ILE A 162 -9.54 -2.03 23.16
CA ILE A 162 -10.72 -1.80 24.01
C ILE A 162 -11.98 -2.53 23.50
N SER A 163 -12.06 -2.85 22.21
CA SER A 163 -13.27 -3.40 21.57
C SER A 163 -13.15 -4.87 21.17
N SER A 164 -12.03 -5.53 21.46
CA SER A 164 -11.75 -6.91 21.04
C SER A 164 -11.91 -7.13 19.53
N THR A 165 -11.63 -6.11 18.74
CA THR A 165 -11.61 -6.17 17.28
C THR A 165 -10.22 -6.58 16.77
N PRO A 166 -10.06 -6.97 15.48
CA PRO A 166 -8.79 -7.39 14.95
C PRO A 166 -7.70 -6.32 15.09
N ARG A 167 -6.53 -6.71 15.55
CA ARG A 167 -5.37 -5.83 15.66
C ARG A 167 -4.72 -5.62 14.29
N VAL A 168 -4.29 -4.40 14.01
CA VAL A 168 -3.46 -4.06 12.85
C VAL A 168 -2.12 -4.82 12.92
N GLN A 169 -1.79 -5.57 11.86
CA GLN A 169 -0.57 -6.37 11.78
C GLN A 169 0.58 -5.63 11.07
N SER A 170 0.23 -4.74 10.16
CA SER A 170 1.23 -4.04 9.35
C SER A 170 0.78 -2.65 8.93
N ILE A 171 1.75 -1.82 8.61
CA ILE A 171 1.57 -0.53 7.95
C ILE A 171 2.41 -0.49 6.67
N GLN A 172 1.79 -0.15 5.54
CA GLN A 172 2.48 -0.03 4.26
C GLN A 172 2.66 1.45 3.89
N ASN A 173 3.86 1.98 4.10
CA ASN A 173 4.18 3.39 3.89
C ASN A 173 5.42 3.56 2.99
N ALA A 174 5.56 4.75 2.39
CA ALA A 174 6.76 5.11 1.65
C ALA A 174 7.97 5.13 2.57
N TYR A 175 9.00 4.35 2.24
CA TYR A 175 10.24 4.35 2.99
C TYR A 175 11.43 3.98 2.10
N ASN A 176 12.39 4.89 2.00
CA ASN A 176 13.63 4.71 1.25
C ASN A 176 14.62 5.83 1.62
N LEU A 177 15.84 5.82 1.07
CA LEU A 177 16.87 6.81 1.38
C LEU A 177 16.50 8.27 1.03
N LEU A 178 15.52 8.47 0.13
CA LEU A 178 14.99 9.80 -0.24
C LEU A 178 13.74 10.19 0.54
N ASN A 179 13.09 9.25 1.21
CA ASN A 179 11.91 9.50 2.02
C ASN A 179 11.98 8.71 3.33
N ARG A 180 12.41 9.39 4.37
CA ARG A 180 12.58 8.84 5.72
C ARG A 180 11.52 9.34 6.70
N THR A 181 10.41 9.90 6.20
CA THR A 181 9.35 10.50 7.04
C THR A 181 8.71 9.48 8.00
N PHE A 182 8.70 8.19 7.63
CA PHE A 182 8.21 7.13 8.50
C PHE A 182 9.01 7.01 9.82
N GLU A 183 10.27 7.40 9.83
CA GLU A 183 11.11 7.37 11.04
C GLU A 183 10.62 8.37 12.10
N ILE A 184 9.86 9.40 11.69
CA ILE A 184 9.30 10.40 12.60
C ILE A 184 8.02 9.84 13.22
N GLY A 185 8.15 9.14 14.33
CA GLY A 185 7.04 8.54 15.10
C GLY A 185 6.52 7.20 14.55
N GLY A 186 6.54 6.95 13.26
CA GLY A 186 6.05 5.70 12.68
C GLY A 186 6.92 4.50 13.06
N SER A 187 8.24 4.64 13.04
CA SER A 187 9.16 3.56 13.40
C SER A 187 9.11 3.23 14.89
N GLU A 188 8.91 4.21 15.77
CA GLU A 188 8.73 3.95 17.20
C GLU A 188 7.47 3.15 17.46
N ILE A 189 6.33 3.52 16.83
CA ILE A 189 5.08 2.77 16.92
C ILE A 189 5.27 1.35 16.37
N ALA A 190 5.89 1.19 15.20
CA ALA A 190 6.13 -0.11 14.61
C ALA A 190 6.90 -1.03 15.56
N HIS A 191 7.93 -0.51 16.22
CA HIS A 191 8.75 -1.26 17.15
C HIS A 191 8.04 -1.56 18.49
N ARG A 192 7.39 -0.54 19.11
CA ARG A 192 6.77 -0.71 20.43
C ARG A 192 5.46 -1.49 20.38
N GLU A 193 4.74 -1.36 19.29
CA GLU A 193 3.43 -1.98 19.10
C GLU A 193 3.49 -3.25 18.24
N ASP A 194 4.68 -3.70 17.83
CA ASP A 194 4.87 -4.89 16.99
C ASP A 194 4.01 -4.84 15.70
N VAL A 195 4.05 -3.70 15.00
CA VAL A 195 3.36 -3.49 13.72
C VAL A 195 4.38 -3.49 12.59
N GLY A 196 4.34 -4.50 11.73
CA GLY A 196 5.31 -4.67 10.64
C GLY A 196 5.26 -3.55 9.59
N LEU A 197 6.42 -3.02 9.18
CA LEU A 197 6.50 -2.08 8.05
C LEU A 197 6.63 -2.82 6.73
N LEU A 198 5.70 -2.56 5.80
CA LEU A 198 5.81 -2.90 4.38
C LEU A 198 6.25 -1.65 3.61
N ALA A 199 7.55 -1.52 3.38
CA ALA A 199 8.11 -0.35 2.71
C ALA A 199 7.78 -0.35 1.21
N TYR A 200 7.00 0.64 0.72
CA TYR A 200 6.82 0.80 -0.73
C TYR A 200 7.80 1.82 -1.32
N SER A 201 8.08 1.63 -2.60
CA SER A 201 9.09 2.40 -3.37
C SER A 201 10.51 2.37 -2.76
N PRO A 202 11.05 1.20 -2.35
CA PRO A 202 12.36 1.12 -1.70
C PRO A 202 13.49 1.66 -2.58
N LEU A 203 13.34 1.61 -3.90
CA LEU A 203 14.27 2.21 -4.87
C LEU A 203 13.82 3.60 -5.36
N ALA A 204 12.96 4.31 -4.59
CA ALA A 204 12.46 5.64 -4.96
C ALA A 204 11.98 5.70 -6.42
N GLN A 205 11.14 4.74 -6.82
CA GLN A 205 10.61 4.60 -8.18
C GLN A 205 11.70 4.49 -9.27
N GLY A 206 12.90 4.11 -8.90
CA GLY A 206 14.04 3.90 -9.78
C GLY A 206 15.13 4.97 -9.68
N TYR A 207 14.95 6.05 -8.93
CA TYR A 207 16.00 7.05 -8.74
C TYR A 207 17.23 6.47 -8.05
N LEU A 208 17.04 5.68 -7.00
CA LEU A 208 18.15 5.05 -6.26
C LEU A 208 18.90 3.96 -7.05
N THR A 209 18.47 3.63 -8.26
CA THR A 209 19.23 2.72 -9.15
C THR A 209 20.33 3.43 -9.96
N GLY A 210 20.39 4.76 -9.89
CA GLY A 210 21.32 5.57 -10.67
C GLY A 210 20.94 5.79 -12.14
N LYS A 211 19.92 5.10 -12.66
CA LYS A 211 19.57 5.16 -14.09
C LYS A 211 19.10 6.53 -14.59
N TYR A 212 18.73 7.43 -13.68
CA TYR A 212 18.30 8.80 -14.00
C TYR A 212 19.37 9.86 -13.71
N GLN A 213 20.54 9.46 -13.20
CA GLN A 213 21.64 10.40 -12.91
C GLN A 213 22.07 11.17 -14.15
N ASN A 214 22.51 12.42 -13.94
CA ASN A 214 22.93 13.34 -14.98
C ASN A 214 21.85 13.58 -16.06
N GLY A 215 20.58 13.62 -15.65
CA GLY A 215 19.46 13.88 -16.55
C GLY A 215 19.14 12.75 -17.54
N LYS A 216 19.71 11.55 -17.38
CA LYS A 216 19.43 10.42 -18.26
C LYS A 216 17.97 10.00 -18.21
N LEU A 217 17.41 9.64 -19.35
CA LEU A 217 16.05 9.16 -19.52
C LEU A 217 16.05 7.87 -20.35
N PRO A 218 16.37 6.71 -19.75
CA PRO A 218 16.43 5.45 -20.51
C PRO A 218 15.09 5.09 -21.12
N LYS A 219 15.11 4.64 -22.38
CA LYS A 219 13.93 4.19 -23.11
C LYS A 219 13.24 3.04 -22.36
N GLY A 220 11.92 3.08 -22.27
CA GLY A 220 11.10 2.11 -21.54
C GLY A 220 11.16 2.27 -20.01
N SER A 221 11.88 3.27 -19.50
CA SER A 221 11.91 3.54 -18.07
C SER A 221 10.59 4.12 -17.58
N ARG A 222 10.29 3.92 -16.29
CA ARG A 222 9.05 4.42 -15.68
C ARG A 222 8.87 5.94 -15.80
N LYS A 223 9.97 6.70 -15.72
CA LYS A 223 9.96 8.15 -15.89
C LYS A 223 9.63 8.52 -17.34
N GLU A 224 10.22 7.86 -18.31
CA GLU A 224 9.98 8.10 -19.73
C GLU A 224 8.53 7.76 -20.11
N LEU A 225 8.00 6.62 -19.64
CA LEU A 225 6.66 6.17 -19.98
C LEU A 225 5.54 6.96 -19.32
N PHE A 226 5.72 7.42 -18.09
CA PHE A 226 4.61 7.94 -17.27
C PHE A 226 4.83 9.34 -16.71
N ASN A 227 6.05 9.84 -16.68
CA ASN A 227 6.42 11.16 -16.09
C ASN A 227 5.76 11.45 -14.73
N ARG A 228 5.77 10.48 -13.81
CA ARG A 228 5.07 10.53 -12.52
C ARG A 228 6.01 10.41 -11.31
N LEU A 229 7.24 10.93 -11.44
CA LEU A 229 8.28 10.74 -10.43
C LEU A 229 8.62 12.01 -9.65
N GLN A 230 7.83 13.07 -9.77
CA GLN A 230 8.12 14.40 -9.22
C GLN A 230 8.48 14.37 -7.72
N ARG A 231 7.93 13.42 -6.96
CA ARG A 231 8.25 13.21 -5.53
C ARG A 231 9.74 13.03 -5.26
N TYR A 232 10.47 12.46 -6.20
CA TYR A 232 11.88 12.10 -6.05
C TYR A 232 12.78 12.86 -7.04
N GLU A 233 12.30 13.94 -7.65
CA GLU A 233 13.07 14.77 -8.57
C GLU A 233 13.79 15.90 -7.84
N GLY A 234 14.97 16.28 -8.36
CA GLY A 234 15.71 17.43 -7.91
C GLY A 234 17.14 17.12 -7.43
N PRO A 235 17.92 18.16 -7.11
CA PRO A 235 19.34 18.03 -6.75
C PRO A 235 19.60 17.12 -5.54
N TYR A 236 18.69 17.12 -4.57
CA TYR A 236 18.80 16.26 -3.40
C TYR A 236 18.74 14.77 -3.79
N ALA A 237 17.81 14.40 -4.69
CA ALA A 237 17.69 13.03 -5.15
C ALA A 237 18.93 12.55 -5.93
N GLU A 238 19.53 13.41 -6.72
CA GLU A 238 20.78 13.12 -7.43
C GLU A 238 21.95 12.93 -6.45
N ALA A 239 22.10 13.83 -5.47
CA ALA A 239 23.15 13.75 -4.46
C ALA A 239 23.07 12.45 -3.64
N VAL A 240 21.87 12.09 -3.14
CA VAL A 240 21.67 10.85 -2.36
C VAL A 240 21.92 9.62 -3.24
N SER A 241 21.42 9.60 -4.48
CA SER A 241 21.65 8.50 -5.41
C SER A 241 23.13 8.33 -5.72
N TYR A 242 23.85 9.40 -5.96
CA TYR A 242 25.29 9.38 -6.17
C TYR A 242 26.01 8.82 -4.96
N THR A 243 25.73 9.36 -3.77
CA THR A 243 26.38 8.97 -2.52
C THR A 243 26.24 7.48 -2.25
N HIS A 244 25.03 6.94 -2.26
CA HIS A 244 24.81 5.52 -1.93
C HIS A 244 25.36 4.54 -2.98
N LEU A 245 25.50 4.97 -4.25
CA LEU A 245 26.08 4.14 -5.31
C LEU A 245 27.60 4.22 -5.38
N THR A 246 28.22 5.29 -4.86
CA THR A 246 29.65 5.56 -5.00
C THR A 246 30.42 5.56 -3.69
N LEU A 247 29.75 5.35 -2.55
CA LEU A 247 30.46 5.18 -1.28
C LEU A 247 31.45 4.03 -1.42
N PRO A 248 32.76 4.28 -1.18
CA PRO A 248 33.72 3.21 -1.22
C PRO A 248 33.39 2.18 -0.13
N THR A 249 33.27 0.93 -0.51
CA THR A 249 33.11 -0.22 0.39
C THR A 249 34.38 -0.53 1.20
N THR A 250 35.36 0.34 1.11
CA THR A 250 36.68 0.23 1.75
C THR A 250 36.87 1.36 2.77
N SER A 251 36.08 1.37 3.85
CA SER A 251 36.61 1.83 5.11
C SER A 251 37.20 0.59 5.80
N PRO A 252 38.50 0.54 6.07
CA PRO A 252 39.01 -0.46 6.98
C PRO A 252 38.36 -0.20 8.34
N VAL A 253 37.75 -1.22 8.91
CA VAL A 253 37.31 -1.26 10.30
C VAL A 253 38.55 -1.27 11.20
#